data_475d7f9a569962c30766af06b625f344
#
_entry.id   475d7f9a569962c30766af06b625f344
#
_cell.length_a   1.000
_cell.length_b   1.000
_cell.length_c   1.000
_cell.angle_alpha   90.00
_cell.angle_beta   90.00
_cell.angle_gamma   90.00
#
_symmetry.space_group_name_H-M   'P 1'
#
loop_
_entity.id
_entity.type
_entity.pdbx_description
1 polymer ?
#
loop_
_entity_poly.entity_id
_entity_poly.type
_entity_poly.pdbx_seq_one_letter_code
_entity_poly.pdbx_strand_id
1 'polypeptide(L)'
;MLPSTTILRVSVATAAAALAVTVGLSGCGSDDGKSDTKSPSSSVVASSSAAPSAAAGAPTADSLQAVLVKLSDPAVPTADKTKLIVDGEKRTANIDQMNKALAGYGTLTYAVADVTTQGSTATAQVTITSPHGPAPAVPLTWENVGGTWKLSDASGCLLLGFAQAPCVPA
;
A
#
# COMPACT_ATOMS: atom_id res chain seq x y z
N MET A 1 -39.86 -24.30 -22.10
CA MET A 1 -40.23 -23.52 -20.88
C MET A 1 -39.05 -22.63 -20.52
N LEU A 2 -39.12 -21.35 -20.87
CA LEU A 2 -38.05 -20.37 -20.62
C LEU A 2 -38.40 -19.59 -19.36
N PRO A 3 -37.48 -19.40 -18.39
CA PRO A 3 -37.74 -18.53 -17.28
C PRO A 3 -37.47 -17.07 -17.64
N SER A 4 -38.42 -16.21 -17.28
CA SER A 4 -38.39 -14.76 -17.49
C SER A 4 -37.32 -14.09 -16.64
N THR A 5 -36.44 -13.33 -17.29
CA THR A 5 -35.42 -12.50 -16.64
C THR A 5 -36.07 -11.18 -16.18
N THR A 6 -36.22 -11.01 -14.90
CA THR A 6 -36.68 -9.74 -14.30
C THR A 6 -35.52 -8.75 -14.20
N ILE A 7 -35.54 -7.72 -15.01
CA ILE A 7 -34.56 -6.61 -14.98
C ILE A 7 -34.96 -5.63 -13.88
N LEU A 8 -34.17 -5.61 -12.80
CA LEU A 8 -34.30 -4.62 -11.73
C LEU A 8 -33.59 -3.33 -12.14
N ARG A 9 -34.37 -2.27 -12.43
CA ARG A 9 -33.83 -0.93 -12.71
C ARG A 9 -33.55 -0.23 -11.38
N VAL A 10 -32.29 -0.04 -11.06
CA VAL A 10 -31.84 0.80 -9.94
C VAL A 10 -31.65 2.22 -10.44
N SER A 11 -32.51 3.13 -9.95
CA SER A 11 -32.39 4.57 -10.21
C SER A 11 -31.36 5.17 -9.27
N VAL A 12 -30.29 5.75 -9.82
CA VAL A 12 -29.29 6.50 -9.06
C VAL A 12 -29.73 7.96 -9.00
N ALA A 13 -30.05 8.45 -7.80
CA ALA A 13 -30.30 9.85 -7.53
C ALA A 13 -28.96 10.55 -7.23
N THR A 14 -28.55 11.49 -8.08
CA THR A 14 -27.37 12.35 -7.88
C THR A 14 -27.75 13.55 -7.03
N ALA A 15 -27.22 13.65 -5.82
CA ALA A 15 -27.27 14.85 -4.99
C ALA A 15 -25.96 15.65 -5.20
N ALA A 16 -26.10 16.84 -5.79
CA ALA A 16 -25.01 17.81 -5.93
C ALA A 16 -24.92 18.67 -4.65
N ALA A 17 -23.82 18.57 -3.90
CA ALA A 17 -23.50 19.48 -2.81
C ALA A 17 -22.44 20.48 -3.27
N ALA A 18 -22.80 21.76 -3.38
CA ALA A 18 -21.90 22.87 -3.65
C ALA A 18 -21.24 23.31 -2.33
N LEU A 19 -19.91 23.26 -2.26
CA LEU A 19 -19.14 23.86 -1.18
C LEU A 19 -18.46 25.14 -1.67
N ALA A 20 -18.86 26.27 -1.10
CA ALA A 20 -18.26 27.59 -1.32
C ALA A 20 -16.93 27.69 -0.54
N VAL A 21 -15.84 27.96 -1.23
CA VAL A 21 -14.51 28.26 -0.66
C VAL A 21 -14.40 29.77 -0.51
N THR A 22 -14.34 30.28 0.72
CA THR A 22 -14.03 31.67 1.03
C THR A 22 -12.50 31.84 1.16
N VAL A 23 -11.92 32.60 0.22
CA VAL A 23 -10.53 33.05 0.26
C VAL A 23 -10.43 34.27 1.16
N GLY A 24 -9.75 34.15 2.29
CA GLY A 24 -9.36 35.25 3.17
C GLY A 24 -7.97 35.77 2.79
N LEU A 25 -7.91 36.95 2.15
CA LEU A 25 -6.69 37.75 2.05
C LEU A 25 -6.65 38.72 3.23
N SER A 26 -5.54 38.72 3.98
CA SER A 26 -5.08 39.84 4.82
C SER A 26 -3.63 39.54 5.18
N GLY A 27 -2.67 40.41 5.12
CA GLY A 27 -2.58 41.84 4.86
C GLY A 27 -1.08 42.19 4.83
N CYS A 28 -0.73 43.12 3.92
CA CYS A 28 0.60 43.77 3.90
C CYS A 28 0.78 44.64 5.15
N GLY A 29 1.91 44.50 5.78
CA GLY A 29 2.47 45.47 6.70
C GLY A 29 3.84 45.91 6.18
N SER A 30 3.92 47.11 5.62
CA SER A 30 5.17 47.78 5.31
C SER A 30 5.63 48.52 6.53
N ASP A 31 6.92 48.40 6.89
CA ASP A 31 7.62 49.42 7.67
C ASP A 31 9.09 49.46 7.25
N ASP A 32 9.47 50.70 6.89
CA ASP A 32 10.81 51.12 6.47
C ASP A 32 11.76 51.20 7.67
N GLY A 33 13.02 50.77 7.49
CA GLY A 33 14.04 50.89 8.53
C GLY A 33 15.43 50.36 8.13
N LYS A 34 16.08 51.10 7.25
CA LYS A 34 17.53 51.42 7.09
C LYS A 34 18.58 50.57 7.82
N SER A 35 19.47 50.00 6.98
CA SER A 35 20.93 49.75 7.10
C SER A 35 21.53 49.18 8.39
N ASP A 36 22.17 47.99 8.33
CA ASP A 36 23.63 47.90 8.29
C ASP A 36 24.10 46.46 8.05
N THR A 37 25.17 46.41 7.31
CA THR A 37 25.90 45.27 6.80
C THR A 37 26.37 44.27 7.85
N LYS A 38 26.02 42.98 7.71
CA LYS A 38 26.97 41.88 7.99
C LYS A 38 26.56 40.60 7.31
N SER A 39 27.49 40.05 6.59
CA SER A 39 27.46 38.90 5.73
C SER A 39 27.07 37.59 6.40
N PRO A 40 26.60 36.61 5.59
CA PRO A 40 25.68 35.59 6.01
C PRO A 40 26.40 34.32 6.46
N SER A 41 25.89 33.76 7.54
CA SER A 41 26.10 32.33 7.79
C SER A 41 24.85 31.61 7.33
N SER A 42 24.94 30.98 6.16
CA SER A 42 23.89 30.08 5.66
C SER A 42 23.80 28.86 6.55
N SER A 43 22.96 28.95 7.58
CA SER A 43 22.49 27.76 8.28
C SER A 43 21.46 27.09 7.37
N VAL A 44 21.88 26.09 6.62
CA VAL A 44 21.00 25.08 6.03
C VAL A 44 20.33 24.36 7.20
N VAL A 45 19.12 24.79 7.53
CA VAL A 45 18.22 23.99 8.34
C VAL A 45 17.91 22.75 7.52
N ALA A 46 18.66 21.69 7.77
CA ALA A 46 18.24 20.38 7.36
C ALA A 46 16.91 20.12 8.04
N SER A 47 15.81 20.24 7.29
CA SER A 47 14.53 19.66 7.69
C SER A 47 14.75 18.15 7.79
N SER A 48 15.18 17.71 8.97
CA SER A 48 15.03 16.32 9.37
C SER A 48 13.52 16.06 9.44
N SER A 49 13.00 15.50 8.36
CA SER A 49 11.72 14.81 8.39
C SER A 49 11.91 13.71 9.44
N ALA A 50 11.45 13.95 10.66
CA ALA A 50 11.40 12.95 11.69
C ALA A 50 10.46 11.86 11.17
N ALA A 51 11.04 10.75 10.71
CA ALA A 51 10.29 9.53 10.52
C ALA A 51 9.59 9.23 11.85
N PRO A 52 8.27 8.92 11.84
CA PRO A 52 7.59 8.56 13.08
C PRO A 52 8.33 7.40 13.70
N SER A 53 8.82 7.60 14.95
CA SER A 53 9.50 6.56 15.72
C SER A 53 8.53 5.40 15.86
N ALA A 54 8.77 4.32 15.12
CA ALA A 54 7.96 3.12 15.22
C ALA A 54 7.96 2.66 16.69
N ALA A 55 6.80 2.54 17.29
CA ALA A 55 6.65 1.92 18.60
C ALA A 55 7.31 0.54 18.54
N ALA A 56 8.05 0.14 19.58
CA ALA A 56 8.75 -1.13 19.61
C ALA A 56 7.77 -2.28 19.28
N GLY A 57 7.96 -2.93 18.14
CA GLY A 57 7.07 -3.96 17.60
C GLY A 57 6.18 -3.51 16.41
N ALA A 58 6.06 -2.22 16.12
CA ALA A 58 5.35 -1.77 14.91
C ALA A 58 6.22 -2.03 13.66
N PRO A 59 5.61 -2.45 12.53
CA PRO A 59 6.37 -2.71 11.30
C PRO A 59 6.77 -1.39 10.63
N THR A 60 7.92 -1.40 9.98
CA THR A 60 8.33 -0.31 9.09
C THR A 60 7.86 -0.58 7.66
N ALA A 61 7.77 0.47 6.83
CA ALA A 61 7.47 0.32 5.42
C ALA A 61 8.41 -0.69 4.74
N ASP A 62 9.72 -0.61 5.03
CA ASP A 62 10.73 -1.53 4.47
C ASP A 62 10.49 -2.98 4.89
N SER A 63 10.10 -3.21 6.16
CA SER A 63 9.83 -4.57 6.64
C SER A 63 8.60 -5.18 5.98
N LEU A 64 7.55 -4.39 5.77
CA LEU A 64 6.35 -4.83 5.04
C LEU A 64 6.63 -5.04 3.55
N GLN A 65 7.43 -4.16 2.94
CA GLN A 65 7.90 -4.30 1.56
C GLN A 65 8.70 -5.59 1.36
N ALA A 66 9.57 -5.94 2.31
CA ALA A 66 10.37 -7.15 2.23
C ALA A 66 9.52 -8.43 2.16
N VAL A 67 8.33 -8.45 2.79
CA VAL A 67 7.37 -9.56 2.66
C VAL A 67 6.89 -9.69 1.22
N LEU A 68 6.55 -8.58 0.57
CA LEU A 68 6.07 -8.56 -0.82
C LEU A 68 7.14 -8.97 -1.81
N VAL A 69 8.37 -8.47 -1.62
CA VAL A 69 9.52 -8.85 -2.45
C VAL A 69 9.76 -10.35 -2.38
N LYS A 70 9.82 -10.93 -1.17
CA LYS A 70 9.98 -12.38 -0.99
C LYS A 70 8.83 -13.18 -1.58
N LEU A 71 7.61 -12.69 -1.49
CA LEU A 71 6.44 -13.37 -2.04
C LEU A 71 6.51 -13.49 -3.57
N SER A 72 7.00 -12.46 -4.25
CA SER A 72 7.12 -12.42 -5.71
C SER A 72 8.44 -12.95 -6.26
N ASP A 73 9.45 -13.17 -5.42
CA ASP A 73 10.77 -13.66 -5.84
C ASP A 73 10.68 -15.11 -6.35
N PRO A 74 10.99 -15.40 -7.62
CA PRO A 74 10.91 -16.75 -8.17
C PRO A 74 11.93 -17.72 -7.53
N ALA A 75 12.98 -17.21 -6.89
CA ALA A 75 13.98 -18.05 -6.22
C ALA A 75 13.51 -18.58 -4.85
N VAL A 76 12.47 -17.96 -4.27
CA VAL A 76 11.92 -18.38 -2.98
C VAL A 76 10.97 -19.58 -3.16
N PRO A 77 11.20 -20.72 -2.49
CA PRO A 77 10.33 -21.89 -2.58
C PRO A 77 8.89 -21.59 -2.10
N THR A 78 7.90 -22.26 -2.70
CA THR A 78 6.48 -22.13 -2.29
C THR A 78 6.27 -22.35 -0.81
N ALA A 79 6.94 -23.34 -0.20
CA ALA A 79 6.85 -23.65 1.23
C ALA A 79 7.30 -22.49 2.14
N ASP A 80 8.20 -21.63 1.67
CA ASP A 80 8.63 -20.44 2.42
C ASP A 80 7.69 -19.26 2.15
N LYS A 81 7.11 -19.18 0.96
CA LYS A 81 6.11 -18.16 0.62
C LYS A 81 4.80 -18.35 1.39
N THR A 82 4.37 -19.60 1.66
CA THR A 82 3.18 -19.85 2.49
C THR A 82 3.33 -19.24 3.89
N LYS A 83 4.55 -19.16 4.43
CA LYS A 83 4.81 -18.55 5.75
C LYS A 83 4.68 -17.02 5.76
N LEU A 84 4.66 -16.37 4.60
CA LEU A 84 4.55 -14.93 4.45
C LEU A 84 3.10 -14.43 4.46
N ILE A 85 2.13 -15.33 4.33
CA ILE A 85 0.69 -15.05 4.32
C ILE A 85 0.06 -15.73 5.53
N VAL A 86 -0.91 -15.08 6.15
CA VAL A 86 -1.73 -15.71 7.19
C VAL A 86 -2.51 -16.85 6.55
N ASP A 87 -2.50 -18.02 7.17
CA ASP A 87 -3.10 -19.26 6.63
C ASP A 87 -2.60 -19.65 5.22
N GLY A 88 -1.36 -19.23 4.88
CA GLY A 88 -0.79 -19.39 3.53
C GLY A 88 -0.65 -20.86 3.09
N GLU A 89 -0.64 -21.79 4.00
CA GLU A 89 -0.65 -23.25 3.71
C GLU A 89 -1.90 -23.63 2.88
N LYS A 90 -3.03 -22.96 3.12
CA LYS A 90 -4.28 -23.15 2.36
C LYS A 90 -4.15 -22.60 0.93
N ARG A 91 -3.13 -21.78 0.66
CA ARG A 91 -2.89 -21.08 -0.60
C ARG A 91 -1.75 -21.66 -1.43
N THR A 92 -1.21 -22.84 -1.06
CA THR A 92 -0.05 -23.47 -1.72
C THR A 92 -0.24 -23.57 -3.23
N ALA A 93 -1.38 -24.09 -3.70
CA ALA A 93 -1.66 -24.25 -5.12
C ALA A 93 -1.76 -22.89 -5.87
N ASN A 94 -2.32 -21.86 -5.21
CA ASN A 94 -2.39 -20.51 -5.77
C ASN A 94 -1.00 -19.88 -5.87
N ILE A 95 -0.14 -20.08 -4.85
CA ILE A 95 1.26 -19.60 -4.85
C ILE A 95 2.05 -20.30 -5.95
N ASP A 96 1.86 -21.60 -6.16
CA ASP A 96 2.50 -22.33 -7.26
C ASP A 96 2.05 -21.79 -8.63
N GLN A 97 0.77 -21.47 -8.79
CA GLN A 97 0.26 -20.86 -10.02
C GLN A 97 0.84 -19.45 -10.22
N MET A 98 0.90 -18.63 -9.16
CA MET A 98 1.56 -17.32 -9.19
C MET A 98 3.02 -17.45 -9.62
N ASN A 99 3.77 -18.39 -9.04
CA ASN A 99 5.16 -18.63 -9.42
C ASN A 99 5.30 -18.93 -10.93
N LYS A 100 4.40 -19.74 -11.49
CA LYS A 100 4.38 -20.04 -12.93
C LYS A 100 4.04 -18.80 -13.75
N ALA A 101 3.07 -17.98 -13.31
CA ALA A 101 2.68 -16.76 -14.01
C ALA A 101 3.79 -15.69 -13.98
N LEU A 102 4.55 -15.61 -12.89
CA LEU A 102 5.66 -14.67 -12.74
C LEU A 102 6.94 -15.16 -13.44
N ALA A 103 7.05 -16.44 -13.77
CA ALA A 103 8.19 -16.98 -14.51
C ALA A 103 8.30 -16.28 -15.88
N GLY A 104 9.36 -15.49 -16.09
CA GLY A 104 9.56 -14.72 -17.31
C GLY A 104 8.77 -13.41 -17.42
N TYR A 105 7.96 -13.05 -16.41
CA TYR A 105 7.21 -11.79 -16.41
C TYR A 105 8.11 -10.57 -16.19
N GLY A 106 9.26 -10.77 -15.58
CA GLY A 106 10.21 -9.71 -15.20
C GLY A 106 10.11 -9.32 -13.73
N THR A 107 10.94 -8.35 -13.35
CA THR A 107 11.04 -7.94 -11.94
C THR A 107 9.88 -7.06 -11.53
N LEU A 108 9.26 -7.40 -10.39
CA LEU A 108 8.30 -6.55 -9.70
C LEU A 108 9.02 -5.74 -8.63
N THR A 109 8.66 -4.47 -8.50
CA THR A 109 9.09 -3.63 -7.38
C THR A 109 7.88 -3.09 -6.64
N TYR A 110 8.07 -2.80 -5.36
CA TYR A 110 7.00 -2.39 -4.46
C TYR A 110 7.40 -1.10 -3.76
N ALA A 111 6.48 -0.16 -3.67
CA ALA A 111 6.60 1.02 -2.81
C ALA A 111 5.49 0.95 -1.76
N VAL A 112 5.88 0.92 -0.49
CA VAL A 112 4.96 0.87 0.67
C VAL A 112 4.95 2.23 1.34
N ALA A 113 3.78 2.84 1.47
CA ALA A 113 3.58 4.16 2.07
C ALA A 113 2.40 4.15 3.05
N ASP A 114 2.27 5.20 3.83
CA ASP A 114 1.13 5.45 4.73
C ASP A 114 0.85 4.29 5.70
N VAL A 115 1.93 3.74 6.29
CA VAL A 115 1.82 2.63 7.24
C VAL A 115 1.10 3.10 8.50
N THR A 116 -0.01 2.46 8.81
CA THR A 116 -0.77 2.64 10.05
C THR A 116 -0.86 1.31 10.78
N THR A 117 -0.70 1.34 12.11
CA THR A 117 -0.74 0.10 12.94
C THR A 117 -1.81 0.25 14.02
N GLN A 118 -2.65 -0.76 14.13
CA GLN A 118 -3.67 -0.87 15.16
C GLN A 118 -3.60 -2.26 15.81
N GLY A 119 -3.02 -2.32 17.01
CA GLY A 119 -2.80 -3.59 17.71
C GLY A 119 -1.88 -4.53 16.90
N SER A 120 -2.39 -5.69 16.54
CA SER A 120 -1.69 -6.69 15.74
C SER A 120 -1.90 -6.54 14.23
N THR A 121 -2.53 -5.46 13.77
CA THR A 121 -2.83 -5.23 12.35
C THR A 121 -2.10 -3.99 11.86
N ALA A 122 -1.48 -4.08 10.69
CA ALA A 122 -0.90 -2.94 9.98
C ALA A 122 -1.54 -2.83 8.60
N THR A 123 -1.83 -1.60 8.17
CA THR A 123 -2.35 -1.30 6.83
C THR A 123 -1.43 -0.28 6.17
N ALA A 124 -1.19 -0.44 4.87
CA ALA A 124 -0.37 0.49 4.10
C ALA A 124 -0.87 0.59 2.65
N GLN A 125 -0.56 1.70 1.99
CA GLN A 125 -0.75 1.86 0.55
C GLN A 125 0.45 1.23 -0.18
N VAL A 126 0.19 0.38 -1.15
CA VAL A 126 1.22 -0.31 -1.92
C VAL A 126 1.07 -0.01 -3.41
N THR A 127 2.13 0.54 -3.99
CA THR A 127 2.25 0.65 -5.45
C THR A 127 3.13 -0.47 -5.96
N ILE A 128 2.62 -1.23 -6.91
CA ILE A 128 3.35 -2.31 -7.58
C ILE A 128 3.80 -1.79 -8.94
N THR A 129 5.09 -1.85 -9.22
CA THR A 129 5.64 -1.51 -10.52
C THR A 129 6.13 -2.77 -11.21
N SER A 130 5.64 -2.98 -12.42
CA SER A 130 5.99 -4.09 -13.29
C SER A 130 6.79 -3.58 -14.50
N PRO A 131 7.32 -4.45 -15.37
CA PRO A 131 7.91 -4.05 -16.65
C PRO A 131 6.95 -3.24 -17.56
N HIS A 132 5.65 -3.32 -17.30
CA HIS A 132 4.63 -2.56 -18.06
C HIS A 132 4.28 -1.21 -17.41
N GLY A 133 4.92 -0.87 -16.29
CA GLY A 133 4.73 0.37 -15.55
C GLY A 133 4.10 0.20 -14.17
N PRO A 134 3.89 1.31 -13.44
CA PRO A 134 3.29 1.29 -12.12
C PRO A 134 1.77 1.09 -12.19
N ALA A 135 1.25 0.28 -11.28
CA ALA A 135 -0.18 0.16 -11.03
C ALA A 135 -0.67 1.24 -10.04
N PRO A 136 -1.97 1.55 -10.00
CA PRO A 136 -2.53 2.35 -8.93
C PRO A 136 -2.22 1.76 -7.55
N ALA A 137 -2.03 2.63 -6.54
CA ALA A 137 -1.83 2.18 -5.19
C ALA A 137 -3.07 1.44 -4.67
N VAL A 138 -2.84 0.33 -3.96
CA VAL A 138 -3.89 -0.47 -3.33
C VAL A 138 -3.60 -0.61 -1.84
N PRO A 139 -4.63 -0.58 -0.96
CA PRO A 139 -4.45 -0.84 0.46
C PRO A 139 -4.20 -2.33 0.66
N LEU A 140 -3.11 -2.66 1.35
CA LEU A 140 -2.83 -4.01 1.82
C LEU A 140 -2.75 -4.02 3.34
N THR A 141 -3.08 -5.17 3.93
CA THR A 141 -3.10 -5.39 5.38
C THR A 141 -2.14 -6.51 5.74
N TRP A 142 -1.40 -6.33 6.84
CA TRP A 142 -0.55 -7.33 7.46
C TRP A 142 -1.04 -7.59 8.88
N GLU A 143 -0.77 -8.78 9.37
CA GLU A 143 -1.11 -9.22 10.72
C GLU A 143 0.15 -9.71 11.44
N ASN A 144 0.28 -9.34 12.70
CA ASN A 144 1.35 -9.83 13.56
C ASN A 144 0.96 -11.18 14.16
N VAL A 145 1.58 -12.23 13.68
CA VAL A 145 1.36 -13.60 14.17
C VAL A 145 2.62 -14.08 14.85
N GLY A 146 2.57 -14.19 16.17
CA GLY A 146 3.72 -14.65 16.96
C GLY A 146 4.98 -13.78 16.82
N GLY A 147 4.81 -12.46 16.73
CA GLY A 147 5.92 -11.50 16.58
C GLY A 147 6.39 -11.31 15.14
N THR A 148 5.79 -12.00 14.17
CA THR A 148 6.14 -11.90 12.74
C THR A 148 4.99 -11.25 11.97
N TRP A 149 5.30 -10.19 11.21
CA TRP A 149 4.33 -9.55 10.32
C TRP A 149 4.17 -10.36 9.05
N LYS A 150 2.97 -10.87 8.81
CA LYS A 150 2.58 -11.62 7.63
C LYS A 150 1.51 -10.86 6.87
N LEU A 151 1.47 -11.00 5.56
CA LEU A 151 0.36 -10.47 4.75
C LEU A 151 -0.94 -11.15 5.18
N SER A 152 -2.03 -10.39 5.40
CA SER A 152 -3.32 -10.99 5.71
C SER A 152 -3.78 -11.92 4.58
N ASP A 153 -4.59 -12.93 4.87
CA ASP A 153 -5.11 -13.84 3.84
C ASP A 153 -5.85 -13.09 2.74
N ALA A 154 -6.67 -12.09 3.09
CA ALA A 154 -7.39 -11.27 2.13
C ALA A 154 -6.45 -10.50 1.19
N SER A 155 -5.40 -9.87 1.72
CA SER A 155 -4.41 -9.15 0.92
C SER A 155 -3.55 -10.11 0.09
N GLY A 156 -3.23 -11.27 0.62
CA GLY A 156 -2.58 -12.35 -0.12
C GLY A 156 -3.42 -12.81 -1.31
N CYS A 157 -4.70 -13.04 -1.10
CA CYS A 157 -5.64 -13.41 -2.16
C CYS A 157 -5.81 -12.33 -3.23
N LEU A 158 -5.79 -11.03 -2.83
CA LEU A 158 -5.79 -9.93 -3.78
C LEU A 158 -4.57 -9.98 -4.70
N LEU A 159 -3.37 -10.15 -4.14
CA LEU A 159 -2.13 -10.25 -4.92
C LEU A 159 -2.08 -11.49 -5.80
N LEU A 160 -2.53 -12.63 -5.27
CA LEU A 160 -2.66 -13.87 -6.06
C LEU A 160 -3.62 -13.69 -7.23
N GLY A 161 -4.72 -12.94 -7.04
CA GLY A 161 -5.64 -12.57 -8.11
C GLY A 161 -4.99 -11.77 -9.23
N PHE A 162 -4.12 -10.81 -8.92
CA PHE A 162 -3.35 -10.06 -9.92
C PHE A 162 -2.40 -10.97 -10.72
N ALA A 163 -1.88 -12.01 -10.10
CA ALA A 163 -1.04 -13.02 -10.75
C ALA A 163 -1.86 -14.16 -11.42
N GLN A 164 -3.14 -13.95 -11.67
CA GLN A 164 -4.06 -14.93 -12.28
C GLN A 164 -4.17 -16.26 -11.50
N ALA A 165 -3.95 -16.18 -10.18
CA ALA A 165 -4.06 -17.30 -9.25
C ALA A 165 -5.11 -17.01 -8.17
N PRO A 166 -6.37 -16.67 -8.54
CA PRO A 166 -7.36 -16.19 -7.58
C PRO A 166 -7.66 -17.23 -6.53
N CYS A 167 -7.84 -16.77 -5.28
CA CYS A 167 -8.33 -17.64 -4.23
C CYS A 167 -9.80 -17.99 -4.51
N VAL A 168 -10.13 -19.27 -4.39
CA VAL A 168 -11.54 -19.67 -4.27
C VAL A 168 -11.98 -19.39 -2.84
N PRO A 169 -13.22 -18.92 -2.60
CA PRO A 169 -13.79 -18.82 -1.27
C PRO A 169 -13.69 -20.19 -0.57
N ALA A 170 -13.29 -20.17 0.72
CA ALA A 170 -13.23 -21.37 1.53
C ALA A 170 -14.65 -21.82 1.91
#